data_b5dc72f87b8978c12766d925cf8b18e4
#
_entry.id   b5dc72f87b8978c12766d925cf8b18e4
#
_cell.length_a   1.000
_cell.length_b   1.000
_cell.length_c   1.000
_cell.angle_alpha   90.00
_cell.angle_beta   90.00
_cell.angle_gamma   90.00
#
_symmetry.space_group_name_H-M   'P 1'
#
loop_
_entity.id
_entity.type
_entity.pdbx_description
1 polymer ?
#
loop_
_entity_poly.entity_id
_entity_poly.type
_entity_poly.pdbx_seq_one_letter_code
_entity_poly.pdbx_strand_id
1 'polypeptide(L)'
;MIVLATLARAANAQVTTDPVPRSVDEFRSAVQAVLSDTGVPGAGLALVRASGIEWAGGVGLADRDAQVPVTAETHFRAGSISKTFIAIALVQMYLDGQIDLDAPVAELASEISIDNAWEHGHAVRVIHLLQHSAGFDDMHFNEIYADPHAPDRSLEDVLKINPASRVVRWQPGTRMSYSNPGYTVAAHLIEKITGQKYEDRIADRIFKPTGMLTSSFRLSKDDEKLLAKGYRDRSGPAVPYSPIYLRPSGNLHTSPAELGKFVQLLLNWGETDSDLVIDPEYLSNMEHPRTTVASDAGLRNGYGSGISSSVIEGFPWLGHNGGIDGFSSMYAYSTSRDVGFVILLNSTHSPQAMQRIARLAVRYLKADVAPPEPPRASIPTAVLKRYEGYYHDANPRSQAVAFLQWLLSGRTVRVDGDHLALTSLGGQSTTLIPVSETLFRLPDEPEATRVFVSTEGGMVLTGADLYAERLPRWRVESIRWPVLLSSGIVLTPLAMVVPWLAWRKRATGFWMLKSALLMCAIAFALPMLGISNVDDYAIGRLNVWTVAMFAGTILMPGAAVLSFLLAIDATRHDVRPALKAYAFTVSVAALIISGYLSAWGIIGFKPWSS
;
A
#
# COMPACT_ATOMS: atom_id res chain seq x y z
N MET A 1 6.01 -4.20 -9.00
CA MET A 1 6.36 -4.88 -7.73
C MET A 1 5.66 -4.31 -6.50
N ILE A 2 5.36 -3.04 -6.41
CA ILE A 2 4.55 -2.45 -5.31
C ILE A 2 3.20 -3.16 -5.13
N VAL A 3 2.60 -3.62 -6.20
CA VAL A 3 1.28 -4.28 -6.23
C VAL A 3 1.31 -5.74 -5.76
N LEU A 4 2.42 -6.47 -5.96
CA LEU A 4 2.55 -7.88 -5.54
C LEU A 4 3.00 -8.01 -4.07
N ALA A 5 3.60 -6.99 -3.48
CA ALA A 5 4.04 -7.00 -2.09
C ALA A 5 2.88 -7.01 -1.08
N THR A 6 1.69 -6.55 -1.48
CA THR A 6 0.48 -6.61 -0.65
C THR A 6 -0.10 -8.04 -0.52
N LEU A 7 0.23 -8.93 -1.43
CA LEU A 7 -0.24 -10.33 -1.42
C LEU A 7 0.67 -11.26 -0.59
N ALA A 8 1.88 -10.82 -0.23
CA ALA A 8 2.90 -11.63 0.46
C ALA A 8 2.91 -11.48 2.01
N ARG A 9 1.87 -10.93 2.63
CA ARG A 9 1.81 -10.72 4.09
C ARG A 9 1.62 -11.97 4.94
N ALA A 10 1.88 -13.16 4.40
CA ALA A 10 1.82 -14.43 5.12
C ALA A 10 3.08 -15.29 4.91
N ALA A 11 4.27 -14.69 4.93
CA ALA A 11 5.49 -15.47 5.09
C ALA A 11 5.84 -15.53 6.57
N ASN A 12 5.91 -16.74 7.12
CA ASN A 12 6.36 -17.08 8.47
C ASN A 12 7.43 -16.11 8.97
N ALA A 13 7.06 -15.25 9.92
CA ALA A 13 8.05 -14.58 10.73
C ALA A 13 8.76 -15.69 11.52
N GLN A 14 9.92 -16.15 11.04
CA GLN A 14 10.86 -16.85 11.90
C GLN A 14 11.05 -15.92 13.10
N VAL A 15 10.73 -16.43 14.28
CA VAL A 15 11.04 -15.76 15.55
C VAL A 15 12.57 -15.71 15.62
N THR A 16 13.14 -14.64 15.06
CA THR A 16 14.55 -14.34 15.25
C THR A 16 14.70 -13.94 16.71
N THR A 17 15.56 -14.62 17.43
CA THR A 17 15.92 -14.27 18.80
C THR A 17 16.88 -13.08 18.79
N ASP A 18 16.43 -11.93 18.25
CA ASP A 18 17.21 -10.71 18.31
C ASP A 18 17.39 -10.32 19.79
N PRO A 19 18.58 -9.84 20.22
CA PRO A 19 18.86 -9.53 21.62
C PRO A 19 17.99 -8.40 22.15
N VAL A 20 17.90 -8.27 23.47
CA VAL A 20 17.34 -7.08 24.14
C VAL A 20 18.50 -6.14 24.43
N PRO A 21 18.68 -5.04 23.67
CA PRO A 21 19.78 -4.10 23.92
C PRO A 21 19.60 -3.39 25.28
N ARG A 22 20.72 -3.18 25.99
CA ARG A 22 20.75 -2.46 27.27
C ARG A 22 21.48 -1.12 27.18
N SER A 23 22.11 -0.84 26.04
CA SER A 23 22.80 0.41 25.75
C SER A 23 22.62 0.76 24.26
N VAL A 24 22.90 2.02 23.93
CA VAL A 24 22.92 2.50 22.54
C VAL A 24 23.95 1.71 21.70
N ASP A 25 25.11 1.36 22.27
CA ASP A 25 26.13 0.59 21.55
C ASP A 25 25.70 -0.84 21.27
N GLU A 26 25.00 -1.48 22.19
CA GLU A 26 24.39 -2.80 21.97
C GLU A 26 23.27 -2.71 20.91
N PHE A 27 22.44 -1.66 20.97
CA PHE A 27 21.42 -1.40 19.96
C PHE A 27 22.05 -1.24 18.57
N ARG A 28 23.08 -0.42 18.43
CA ARG A 28 23.82 -0.22 17.17
C ARG A 28 24.41 -1.52 16.65
N SER A 29 25.02 -2.30 17.52
CA SER A 29 25.62 -3.60 17.18
C SER A 29 24.56 -4.59 16.70
N ALA A 30 23.41 -4.65 17.36
CA ALA A 30 22.28 -5.48 16.94
C ALA A 30 21.69 -5.03 15.58
N VAL A 31 21.58 -3.72 15.38
CA VAL A 31 21.16 -3.18 14.06
C VAL A 31 22.15 -3.56 12.98
N GLN A 32 23.47 -3.44 13.23
CA GLN A 32 24.50 -3.85 12.26
C GLN A 32 24.35 -5.33 11.86
N ALA A 33 24.03 -6.21 12.81
CA ALA A 33 23.75 -7.61 12.52
C ALA A 33 22.50 -7.77 11.62
N VAL A 34 21.42 -7.02 11.90
CA VAL A 34 20.23 -7.03 11.05
C VAL A 34 20.52 -6.57 9.62
N LEU A 35 21.31 -5.48 9.46
CA LEU A 35 21.70 -4.98 8.13
C LEU A 35 22.51 -6.03 7.37
N SER A 36 23.45 -6.68 8.04
CA SER A 36 24.28 -7.74 7.45
C SER A 36 23.44 -8.93 7.00
N ASP A 37 22.50 -9.40 7.83
CA ASP A 37 21.62 -10.53 7.53
C ASP A 37 20.70 -10.25 6.36
N THR A 38 20.12 -9.04 6.33
CA THR A 38 19.10 -8.65 5.34
C THR A 38 19.70 -8.04 4.06
N GLY A 39 20.97 -7.67 4.08
CA GLY A 39 21.67 -7.05 2.94
C GLY A 39 21.28 -5.57 2.73
N VAL A 40 20.72 -4.91 3.72
CA VAL A 40 20.45 -3.47 3.69
C VAL A 40 21.79 -2.73 3.89
N PRO A 41 22.16 -1.78 3.00
CA PRO A 41 23.48 -1.12 3.08
C PRO A 41 23.62 -0.22 4.30
N GLY A 42 22.58 0.54 4.67
CA GLY A 42 22.65 1.48 5.76
C GLY A 42 21.31 1.86 6.35
N ALA A 43 21.36 2.32 7.60
CA ALA A 43 20.21 2.81 8.36
C ALA A 43 20.55 4.13 9.08
N GLY A 44 19.70 5.13 8.93
CA GLY A 44 19.65 6.33 9.76
C GLY A 44 18.60 6.11 10.86
N LEU A 45 18.95 6.38 12.12
CA LEU A 45 18.16 6.00 13.27
C LEU A 45 18.09 7.13 14.30
N ALA A 46 16.96 7.28 14.99
CA ALA A 46 16.87 8.08 16.20
C ALA A 46 16.07 7.35 17.27
N LEU A 47 16.54 7.47 18.52
CA LEU A 47 15.87 7.03 19.73
C LEU A 47 15.48 8.30 20.50
N VAL A 48 14.19 8.46 20.78
CA VAL A 48 13.64 9.73 21.28
C VAL A 48 12.87 9.47 22.55
N ARG A 49 13.06 10.36 23.54
CA ARG A 49 12.24 10.47 24.74
C ARG A 49 11.51 11.81 24.77
N ALA A 50 10.49 11.93 25.56
CA ALA A 50 9.81 13.23 25.75
C ALA A 50 10.79 14.33 26.20
N SER A 51 11.83 13.98 26.98
CA SER A 51 12.87 14.91 27.44
C SER A 51 13.89 15.32 26.36
N GLY A 52 13.91 14.67 25.21
CA GLY A 52 14.86 14.96 24.14
C GLY A 52 15.26 13.73 23.31
N ILE A 53 16.08 13.97 22.29
CA ILE A 53 16.68 12.91 21.48
C ILE A 53 17.80 12.25 22.30
N GLU A 54 17.58 10.99 22.70
CA GLU A 54 18.58 10.22 23.43
C GLU A 54 19.80 9.88 22.55
N TRP A 55 19.54 9.54 21.30
CA TRP A 55 20.55 9.27 20.30
C TRP A 55 19.99 9.42 18.90
N ALA A 56 20.75 10.04 18.01
CA ALA A 56 20.53 10.03 16.57
C ALA A 56 21.84 9.72 15.86
N GLY A 57 21.80 8.88 14.82
CA GLY A 57 23.01 8.50 14.12
C GLY A 57 22.75 7.47 13.02
N GLY A 58 23.84 6.91 12.51
CA GLY A 58 23.80 5.93 11.44
C GLY A 58 24.47 4.61 11.79
N VAL A 59 24.05 3.56 11.07
CA VAL A 59 24.69 2.25 11.04
C VAL A 59 24.82 1.84 9.58
N GLY A 60 26.01 1.33 9.15
CA GLY A 60 26.27 0.98 7.77
C GLY A 60 26.59 2.17 6.86
N LEU A 61 26.29 2.05 5.56
CA LEU A 61 26.78 2.91 4.50
C LEU A 61 25.65 3.70 3.81
N ALA A 62 25.81 5.00 3.69
CA ALA A 62 24.98 5.90 2.90
C ALA A 62 25.25 5.72 1.38
N ASP A 63 26.51 5.50 1.04
CA ASP A 63 26.97 5.13 -0.31
C ASP A 63 27.87 3.91 -0.20
N ARG A 64 27.39 2.78 -0.73
CA ARG A 64 28.13 1.50 -0.66
C ARG A 64 29.37 1.50 -1.55
N ASP A 65 29.27 2.15 -2.72
CA ASP A 65 30.35 2.11 -3.69
C ASP A 65 31.48 3.06 -3.28
N ALA A 66 31.13 4.23 -2.74
CA ALA A 66 32.08 5.21 -2.21
C ALA A 66 32.46 4.97 -0.73
N GLN A 67 31.91 3.93 -0.08
CA GLN A 67 32.16 3.60 1.33
C GLN A 67 31.85 4.76 2.29
N VAL A 68 30.85 5.60 1.97
CA VAL A 68 30.43 6.72 2.81
C VAL A 68 29.55 6.20 3.94
N PRO A 69 29.87 6.43 5.23
CA PRO A 69 29.05 5.99 6.34
C PRO A 69 27.76 6.81 6.45
N VAL A 70 26.72 6.20 7.02
CA VAL A 70 25.52 6.93 7.45
C VAL A 70 25.85 7.72 8.73
N THR A 71 25.39 8.98 8.78
CA THR A 71 25.49 9.86 9.96
C THR A 71 24.10 10.31 10.44
N ALA A 72 24.06 11.10 11.51
CA ALA A 72 22.81 11.72 12.00
C ALA A 72 22.21 12.71 10.99
N GLU A 73 23.05 13.32 10.14
CA GLU A 73 22.70 14.34 9.15
C GLU A 73 22.49 13.76 7.74
N THR A 74 22.77 12.47 7.53
CA THR A 74 22.53 11.82 6.24
C THR A 74 21.04 11.88 5.90
N HIS A 75 20.71 12.43 4.73
CA HIS A 75 19.34 12.50 4.25
C HIS A 75 18.91 11.19 3.59
N PHE A 76 17.63 10.88 3.78
CA PHE A 76 16.93 9.78 3.12
C PHE A 76 15.65 10.30 2.49
N ARG A 77 15.16 9.63 1.47
CA ARG A 77 13.81 9.84 0.97
C ARG A 77 12.83 9.18 1.92
N ALA A 78 12.05 9.97 2.64
CA ALA A 78 11.15 9.48 3.68
C ALA A 78 9.81 8.94 3.14
N GLY A 79 9.57 9.04 1.82
CA GLY A 79 8.36 8.51 1.20
C GLY A 79 7.09 9.06 1.86
N SER A 80 6.15 8.19 2.14
CA SER A 80 4.81 8.56 2.63
C SER A 80 4.75 9.22 4.02
N ILE A 81 5.87 9.31 4.75
CA ILE A 81 5.97 10.18 5.93
C ILE A 81 5.64 11.64 5.58
N SER A 82 5.85 12.03 4.33
CA SER A 82 5.40 13.31 3.74
C SER A 82 3.96 13.69 4.11
N LYS A 83 3.08 12.72 4.16
CA LYS A 83 1.64 12.92 4.36
C LYS A 83 1.30 13.50 5.72
N THR A 84 2.05 13.15 6.74
CA THR A 84 1.85 13.69 8.08
C THR A 84 2.01 15.22 8.08
N PHE A 85 2.99 15.74 7.38
CA PHE A 85 3.24 17.19 7.28
C PHE A 85 2.16 17.93 6.48
N ILE A 86 1.64 17.31 5.41
CA ILE A 86 0.49 17.86 4.66
C ILE A 86 -0.75 17.93 5.57
N ALA A 87 -1.01 16.87 6.35
CA ALA A 87 -2.16 16.83 7.25
C ALA A 87 -2.04 17.89 8.36
N ILE A 88 -0.86 18.04 8.97
CA ILE A 88 -0.60 19.09 9.97
C ILE A 88 -0.82 20.48 9.38
N ALA A 89 -0.34 20.75 8.17
CA ALA A 89 -0.51 22.03 7.52
C ALA A 89 -1.99 22.39 7.30
N LEU A 90 -2.83 21.41 6.92
CA LEU A 90 -4.28 21.62 6.77
C LEU A 90 -4.99 21.77 8.12
N VAL A 91 -4.56 21.07 9.16
CA VAL A 91 -5.07 21.26 10.53
C VAL A 91 -4.72 22.65 11.05
N GLN A 92 -3.48 23.13 10.83
CA GLN A 92 -3.11 24.53 11.15
C GLN A 92 -3.99 25.54 10.41
N MET A 93 -4.29 25.30 9.12
CA MET A 93 -5.18 26.16 8.34
C MET A 93 -6.62 26.13 8.87
N TYR A 94 -7.09 24.98 9.34
CA TYR A 94 -8.39 24.88 9.99
C TYR A 94 -8.44 25.69 11.30
N LEU A 95 -7.41 25.59 12.12
CA LEU A 95 -7.28 26.37 13.37
C LEU A 95 -7.16 27.88 13.11
N ASP A 96 -6.49 28.27 12.04
CA ASP A 96 -6.40 29.65 11.56
C ASP A 96 -7.73 30.15 10.92
N GLY A 97 -8.78 29.32 10.83
CA GLY A 97 -10.07 29.65 10.19
C GLY A 97 -10.00 29.80 8.67
N GLN A 98 -8.95 29.30 8.02
CA GLN A 98 -8.73 29.42 6.57
C GLN A 98 -9.44 28.34 5.77
N ILE A 99 -9.75 27.19 6.36
CA ILE A 99 -10.41 26.04 5.73
C ILE A 99 -11.30 25.32 6.74
N ASP A 100 -12.40 24.74 6.28
CA ASP A 100 -13.15 23.75 7.04
C ASP A 100 -12.76 22.36 6.56
N LEU A 101 -12.38 21.47 7.47
CA LEU A 101 -12.02 20.08 7.14
C LEU A 101 -13.24 19.27 6.67
N ASP A 102 -14.45 19.69 7.02
CA ASP A 102 -15.68 19.08 6.56
C ASP A 102 -16.23 19.70 5.27
N ALA A 103 -15.59 20.74 4.72
CA ALA A 103 -16.00 21.36 3.46
C ALA A 103 -15.85 20.40 2.28
N PRO A 104 -16.80 20.43 1.31
CA PRO A 104 -16.67 19.70 0.05
C PRO A 104 -15.46 20.18 -0.77
N VAL A 105 -14.64 19.26 -1.23
CA VAL A 105 -13.45 19.59 -2.05
C VAL A 105 -13.83 20.27 -3.35
N ALA A 106 -14.94 19.87 -3.97
CA ALA A 106 -15.45 20.46 -5.22
C ALA A 106 -15.81 21.94 -5.10
N GLU A 107 -16.21 22.41 -3.90
CA GLU A 107 -16.47 23.83 -3.64
C GLU A 107 -15.18 24.63 -3.48
N LEU A 108 -14.14 24.02 -2.91
CA LEU A 108 -12.86 24.66 -2.66
C LEU A 108 -11.95 24.66 -3.90
N ALA A 109 -12.03 23.62 -4.74
CA ALA A 109 -11.17 23.40 -5.92
C ALA A 109 -11.96 22.80 -7.09
N SER A 110 -12.89 23.57 -7.66
CA SER A 110 -13.74 23.15 -8.78
C SER A 110 -12.99 22.83 -10.07
N GLU A 111 -11.74 23.28 -10.23
CA GLU A 111 -10.84 22.94 -11.33
C GLU A 111 -10.30 21.50 -11.24
N ILE A 112 -10.36 20.88 -10.07
CA ILE A 112 -9.94 19.50 -9.87
C ILE A 112 -11.11 18.56 -10.16
N SER A 113 -10.99 17.79 -11.24
CA SER A 113 -12.01 16.80 -11.59
C SER A 113 -12.08 15.69 -10.54
N ILE A 114 -13.26 15.55 -9.93
CA ILE A 114 -13.65 14.43 -9.05
C ILE A 114 -14.94 13.85 -9.65
N ASP A 115 -14.91 12.59 -10.04
CA ASP A 115 -16.09 11.87 -10.52
C ASP A 115 -16.72 11.11 -9.35
N ASN A 116 -17.77 11.69 -8.76
CA ASN A 116 -18.45 11.17 -7.58
C ASN A 116 -19.92 10.86 -7.87
N ALA A 117 -20.26 9.61 -8.02
CA ALA A 117 -21.66 9.18 -8.22
C ALA A 117 -22.56 9.44 -6.99
N TRP A 118 -21.99 9.71 -5.83
CA TRP A 118 -22.69 9.99 -4.55
C TRP A 118 -22.66 11.47 -4.16
N GLU A 119 -22.28 12.39 -5.07
CA GLU A 119 -22.09 13.82 -4.73
C GLU A 119 -23.30 14.43 -4.02
N HIS A 120 -24.54 14.08 -4.43
CA HIS A 120 -25.75 14.47 -3.72
C HIS A 120 -25.83 13.76 -2.36
N GLY A 121 -25.45 14.49 -1.29
CA GLY A 121 -25.49 14.04 0.10
C GLY A 121 -24.21 13.42 0.62
N HIS A 122 -23.29 13.00 -0.25
CA HIS A 122 -22.01 12.38 0.13
C HIS A 122 -20.84 12.93 -0.69
N ALA A 123 -20.65 14.26 -0.61
CA ALA A 123 -19.52 14.93 -1.24
C ALA A 123 -18.18 14.43 -0.66
N VAL A 124 -17.14 14.45 -1.49
CA VAL A 124 -15.77 14.24 -1.00
C VAL A 124 -15.36 15.49 -0.20
N ARG A 125 -15.08 15.32 1.09
CA ARG A 125 -14.65 16.38 2.02
C ARG A 125 -13.13 16.38 2.20
N VAL A 126 -12.58 17.49 2.67
CA VAL A 126 -11.13 17.62 2.95
C VAL A 126 -10.64 16.52 3.90
N ILE A 127 -11.40 16.26 4.97
CA ILE A 127 -11.05 15.20 5.95
C ILE A 127 -10.98 13.81 5.31
N HIS A 128 -11.79 13.52 4.28
CA HIS A 128 -11.75 12.24 3.58
C HIS A 128 -10.42 12.03 2.81
N LEU A 129 -9.80 13.12 2.32
CA LEU A 129 -8.47 13.07 1.69
C LEU A 129 -7.41 12.66 2.71
N LEU A 130 -7.45 13.25 3.92
CA LEU A 130 -6.48 13.03 4.98
C LEU A 130 -6.58 11.63 5.60
N GLN A 131 -7.79 11.06 5.64
CA GLN A 131 -8.06 9.75 6.23
C GLN A 131 -8.20 8.62 5.20
N HIS A 132 -7.85 8.88 3.93
CA HIS A 132 -7.96 7.90 2.85
C HIS A 132 -9.36 7.28 2.69
N SER A 133 -10.40 8.04 3.02
CA SER A 133 -11.80 7.60 2.96
C SER A 133 -12.61 8.27 1.84
N ALA A 134 -11.94 9.00 0.94
CA ALA A 134 -12.57 9.65 -0.22
C ALA A 134 -13.14 8.67 -1.26
N GLY A 135 -12.76 7.40 -1.23
CA GLY A 135 -13.12 6.42 -2.24
C GLY A 135 -12.24 6.48 -3.51
N PHE A 136 -11.22 7.31 -3.54
CA PHE A 136 -10.29 7.43 -4.66
C PHE A 136 -9.49 6.15 -4.88
N ASP A 137 -9.04 5.95 -6.13
CA ASP A 137 -8.02 4.97 -6.45
C ASP A 137 -6.64 5.42 -5.95
N ASP A 138 -5.68 4.50 -5.91
CA ASP A 138 -4.30 4.91 -5.71
C ASP A 138 -3.70 5.39 -7.05
N MET A 139 -2.47 5.90 -6.99
CA MET A 139 -1.75 6.39 -8.17
C MET A 139 -1.70 5.34 -9.27
N HIS A 140 -2.01 5.76 -10.47
CA HIS A 140 -1.84 4.97 -11.67
C HIS A 140 -0.38 4.99 -12.12
N PHE A 141 0.02 4.04 -12.96
CA PHE A 141 1.43 3.85 -13.31
C PHE A 141 2.08 5.09 -13.95
N ASN A 142 1.31 5.87 -14.72
CA ASN A 142 1.79 7.10 -15.37
C ASN A 142 1.85 8.33 -14.43
N GLU A 143 1.34 8.22 -13.19
CA GLU A 143 1.40 9.28 -12.17
C GLU A 143 2.58 9.12 -11.20
N ILE A 144 3.34 8.01 -11.25
CA ILE A 144 4.33 7.70 -10.23
C ILE A 144 5.59 8.55 -10.42
N TYR A 145 6.32 8.36 -11.51
CA TYR A 145 7.63 8.97 -11.72
C TYR A 145 7.61 10.04 -12.81
N ALA A 146 8.12 11.23 -12.45
CA ALA A 146 8.36 12.32 -13.41
C ALA A 146 9.63 12.08 -14.23
N ASP A 147 9.73 12.75 -15.37
CA ASP A 147 10.98 12.81 -16.11
C ASP A 147 11.98 13.70 -15.35
N PRO A 148 13.18 13.18 -15.00
CA PRO A 148 14.18 13.97 -14.28
C PRO A 148 14.69 15.19 -15.06
N HIS A 149 14.47 15.24 -16.37
CA HIS A 149 14.87 16.36 -17.24
C HIS A 149 13.71 17.31 -17.58
N ALA A 150 12.48 16.96 -17.19
CA ALA A 150 11.33 17.83 -17.40
C ALA A 150 11.26 18.92 -16.30
N PRO A 151 10.74 20.12 -16.62
CA PRO A 151 10.49 21.15 -15.60
C PRO A 151 9.44 20.66 -14.59
N ASP A 152 9.55 21.16 -13.37
CA ASP A 152 8.54 20.93 -12.35
C ASP A 152 7.16 21.39 -12.82
N ARG A 153 6.16 20.53 -12.61
CA ARG A 153 4.77 20.85 -12.90
C ARG A 153 4.06 21.40 -11.67
N SER A 154 3.06 22.26 -11.90
CA SER A 154 2.11 22.64 -10.84
C SER A 154 1.35 21.39 -10.33
N LEU A 155 0.86 21.43 -9.09
CA LEU A 155 0.04 20.31 -8.57
C LEU A 155 -1.24 20.13 -9.39
N GLU A 156 -1.84 21.23 -9.87
CA GLU A 156 -2.99 21.17 -10.77
C GLU A 156 -2.67 20.40 -12.07
N ASP A 157 -1.53 20.68 -12.71
CA ASP A 157 -1.15 19.98 -13.94
C ASP A 157 -0.77 18.52 -13.69
N VAL A 158 -0.20 18.23 -12.52
CA VAL A 158 0.05 16.84 -12.09
C VAL A 158 -1.27 16.08 -11.94
N LEU A 159 -2.27 16.68 -11.31
CA LEU A 159 -3.59 16.07 -11.15
C LEU A 159 -4.34 15.86 -12.47
N LYS A 160 -3.97 16.57 -13.55
CA LYS A 160 -4.51 16.35 -14.91
C LYS A 160 -3.89 15.16 -15.64
N ILE A 161 -2.77 14.59 -15.16
CA ILE A 161 -2.11 13.44 -15.80
C ILE A 161 -3.06 12.25 -15.88
N ASN A 162 -3.73 11.93 -14.77
CA ASN A 162 -4.72 10.86 -14.73
C ASN A 162 -5.93 11.21 -13.84
N PRO A 163 -6.99 11.80 -14.41
CA PRO A 163 -8.22 12.08 -13.68
C PRO A 163 -8.92 10.84 -13.14
N ALA A 164 -8.70 9.65 -13.75
CA ALA A 164 -9.34 8.41 -13.34
C ALA A 164 -8.94 7.95 -11.93
N SER A 165 -7.77 8.36 -11.42
CA SER A 165 -7.39 8.10 -10.03
C SER A 165 -8.33 8.76 -9.00
N ARG A 166 -9.16 9.71 -9.42
CA ARG A 166 -10.15 10.43 -8.58
C ARG A 166 -11.61 10.09 -8.93
N VAL A 167 -11.84 8.97 -9.61
CA VAL A 167 -13.18 8.36 -9.68
C VAL A 167 -13.48 7.75 -8.32
N VAL A 168 -14.58 8.19 -7.72
CA VAL A 168 -15.03 7.68 -6.42
C VAL A 168 -15.65 6.30 -6.59
N ARG A 169 -15.07 5.28 -5.96
CA ARG A 169 -15.43 3.87 -6.16
C ARG A 169 -16.53 3.36 -5.21
N TRP A 170 -16.76 4.07 -4.13
CA TRP A 170 -17.79 3.84 -3.11
C TRP A 170 -18.08 5.14 -2.37
N GLN A 171 -19.20 5.16 -1.66
CA GLN A 171 -19.63 6.32 -0.89
C GLN A 171 -18.49 6.84 0.01
N PRO A 172 -18.09 8.12 -0.14
CA PRO A 172 -17.08 8.75 0.71
C PRO A 172 -17.39 8.62 2.19
N GLY A 173 -16.37 8.42 3.01
CA GLY A 173 -16.51 8.26 4.45
C GLY A 173 -16.93 6.87 4.90
N THR A 174 -17.06 5.85 4.03
CA THR A 174 -17.52 4.53 4.46
C THR A 174 -16.39 3.55 4.75
N ARG A 175 -15.30 3.58 3.98
CA ARG A 175 -14.18 2.65 4.09
C ARG A 175 -12.85 3.31 3.75
N MET A 176 -11.80 2.85 4.40
CA MET A 176 -10.44 3.30 4.13
C MET A 176 -9.90 2.59 2.87
N SER A 177 -9.29 3.36 1.97
CA SER A 177 -8.46 2.87 0.89
C SER A 177 -7.37 3.89 0.57
N TYR A 178 -6.14 3.51 0.79
CA TYR A 178 -4.99 4.39 0.67
C TYR A 178 -4.87 5.00 -0.74
N SER A 179 -4.79 6.34 -0.82
CA SER A 179 -4.73 7.11 -2.05
C SER A 179 -3.65 8.20 -1.98
N ASN A 180 -2.63 8.11 -2.84
CA ASN A 180 -1.61 9.14 -2.99
C ASN A 180 -2.17 10.40 -3.71
N PRO A 181 -3.01 10.29 -4.76
CA PRO A 181 -3.67 11.44 -5.38
C PRO A 181 -4.44 12.30 -4.39
N GLY A 182 -5.10 11.71 -3.38
CA GLY A 182 -5.84 12.44 -2.35
C GLY A 182 -4.97 13.46 -1.60
N TYR A 183 -3.74 13.10 -1.25
CA TYR A 183 -2.80 14.02 -0.59
C TYR A 183 -2.23 15.10 -1.53
N THR A 184 -2.20 14.82 -2.84
CA THR A 184 -1.84 15.85 -3.82
C THR A 184 -2.96 16.87 -3.97
N VAL A 185 -4.24 16.44 -3.95
CA VAL A 185 -5.39 17.36 -3.87
C VAL A 185 -5.33 18.17 -2.56
N ALA A 186 -5.05 17.54 -1.42
CA ALA A 186 -4.91 18.22 -0.14
C ALA A 186 -3.83 19.32 -0.17
N ALA A 187 -2.67 19.05 -0.75
CA ALA A 187 -1.61 20.06 -0.92
C ALA A 187 -2.00 21.15 -1.94
N HIS A 188 -2.73 20.81 -2.99
CA HIS A 188 -3.26 21.81 -3.92
C HIS A 188 -4.22 22.79 -3.21
N LEU A 189 -5.06 22.31 -2.28
CA LEU A 189 -5.90 23.20 -1.45
C LEU A 189 -5.04 24.16 -0.61
N ILE A 190 -3.91 23.70 -0.06
CA ILE A 190 -2.98 24.57 0.67
C ILE A 190 -2.50 25.69 -0.26
N GLU A 191 -1.98 25.35 -1.46
CA GLU A 191 -1.49 26.36 -2.41
C GLU A 191 -2.58 27.34 -2.86
N LYS A 192 -3.75 26.82 -3.18
CA LYS A 192 -4.87 27.63 -3.68
C LYS A 192 -5.40 28.63 -2.67
N ILE A 193 -5.56 28.20 -1.42
CA ILE A 193 -6.15 29.06 -0.38
C ILE A 193 -5.13 30.07 0.15
N THR A 194 -3.86 29.66 0.30
CA THR A 194 -2.84 30.53 0.90
C THR A 194 -2.08 31.37 -0.13
N GLY A 195 -2.09 31.00 -1.41
CA GLY A 195 -1.24 31.58 -2.45
C GLY A 195 0.24 31.25 -2.31
N GLN A 196 0.61 30.42 -1.31
CA GLN A 196 1.98 30.00 -1.03
C GLN A 196 2.19 28.54 -1.50
N LYS A 197 3.39 28.20 -1.97
CA LYS A 197 3.71 26.79 -2.24
C LYS A 197 3.61 25.97 -0.97
N TYR A 198 3.03 24.77 -1.06
CA TYR A 198 2.85 23.90 0.12
C TYR A 198 4.21 23.56 0.78
N GLU A 199 5.27 23.40 -0.02
CA GLU A 199 6.62 23.14 0.47
C GLU A 199 7.13 24.29 1.34
N ASP A 200 6.93 25.54 0.89
CA ASP A 200 7.39 26.75 1.59
C ASP A 200 6.57 26.95 2.88
N ARG A 201 5.24 26.71 2.82
CA ARG A 201 4.38 26.78 4.02
C ARG A 201 4.78 25.77 5.08
N ILE A 202 5.05 24.52 4.70
CA ILE A 202 5.50 23.49 5.63
C ILE A 202 6.87 23.84 6.21
N ALA A 203 7.79 24.34 5.38
CA ALA A 203 9.09 24.78 5.84
C ALA A 203 8.97 25.90 6.90
N ASP A 204 8.13 26.92 6.64
CA ASP A 204 7.97 28.06 7.55
C ASP A 204 7.19 27.70 8.84
N ARG A 205 6.10 26.91 8.71
CA ARG A 205 5.14 26.70 9.82
C ARG A 205 5.40 25.42 10.62
N ILE A 206 6.20 24.47 10.07
CA ILE A 206 6.45 23.20 10.73
C ILE A 206 7.95 22.94 10.86
N PHE A 207 8.72 22.94 9.75
CA PHE A 207 10.13 22.56 9.82
C PHE A 207 10.95 23.55 10.65
N LYS A 208 10.82 24.84 10.39
CA LYS A 208 11.58 25.88 11.07
C LYS A 208 11.29 25.94 12.58
N PRO A 209 10.03 25.96 13.06
CA PRO A 209 9.75 25.91 14.48
C PRO A 209 10.23 24.62 15.18
N THR A 210 10.19 23.48 14.45
CA THR A 210 10.66 22.19 14.96
C THR A 210 12.18 22.04 14.90
N GLY A 211 12.89 22.95 14.22
CA GLY A 211 14.34 22.87 14.01
C GLY A 211 14.78 21.87 12.96
N MET A 212 13.90 21.49 12.01
CA MET A 212 14.18 20.63 10.84
C MET A 212 14.66 21.49 9.67
N LEU A 213 15.84 22.11 9.83
CA LEU A 213 16.30 23.21 8.96
C LEU A 213 16.83 22.76 7.59
N THR A 214 17.13 21.48 7.43
CA THR A 214 17.62 20.89 6.18
C THR A 214 16.60 19.94 5.53
N SER A 215 15.48 19.63 6.21
CA SER A 215 14.39 18.83 5.63
C SER A 215 13.67 19.62 4.53
N SER A 216 13.36 18.93 3.43
CA SER A 216 12.74 19.58 2.27
C SER A 216 11.91 18.62 1.44
N PHE A 217 10.86 19.15 0.78
CA PHE A 217 10.14 18.44 -0.29
C PHE A 217 10.77 18.67 -1.68
N ARG A 218 11.78 19.53 -1.78
CA ARG A 218 12.53 19.79 -3.01
C ARG A 218 13.99 19.38 -2.79
N LEU A 219 14.56 18.69 -3.76
CA LEU A 219 15.97 18.34 -3.73
C LEU A 219 16.78 19.47 -4.36
N SER A 220 17.47 20.26 -3.54
CA SER A 220 18.47 21.22 -4.02
C SER A 220 19.80 20.52 -4.31
N LYS A 221 20.72 21.21 -5.02
CA LYS A 221 22.07 20.69 -5.26
C LYS A 221 22.88 20.46 -3.98
N ASP A 222 22.59 21.22 -2.94
CA ASP A 222 23.26 21.05 -1.65
C ASP A 222 22.66 19.88 -0.86
N ASP A 223 21.32 19.70 -0.91
CA ASP A 223 20.65 18.57 -0.29
C ASP A 223 21.04 17.23 -0.97
N GLU A 224 21.31 17.26 -2.29
CA GLU A 224 21.77 16.09 -3.04
C GLU A 224 23.09 15.51 -2.49
N LYS A 225 23.97 16.36 -1.94
CA LYS A 225 25.23 15.93 -1.32
C LYS A 225 25.04 15.19 0.00
N LEU A 226 23.94 15.47 0.69
CA LEU A 226 23.57 14.83 1.95
C LEU A 226 22.77 13.53 1.75
N LEU A 227 22.21 13.34 0.53
CA LEU A 227 21.30 12.26 0.25
C LEU A 227 22.03 10.93 0.11
N ALA A 228 21.63 9.92 0.90
CA ALA A 228 22.08 8.55 0.73
C ALA A 228 21.75 8.00 -0.66
N LYS A 229 22.55 7.08 -1.17
CA LYS A 229 22.20 6.29 -2.36
C LYS A 229 21.19 5.20 -1.99
N GLY A 230 20.13 5.08 -2.78
CA GLY A 230 19.12 4.04 -2.60
C GLY A 230 19.49 2.74 -3.32
N TYR A 231 19.03 1.59 -2.80
CA TYR A 231 19.31 0.28 -3.39
C TYR A 231 18.04 -0.58 -3.43
N ARG A 232 17.91 -1.41 -4.49
CA ARG A 232 16.78 -2.36 -4.61
C ARG A 232 17.11 -3.73 -4.05
N ASP A 233 18.36 -4.11 -4.12
CA ASP A 233 18.83 -5.43 -3.70
C ASP A 233 20.24 -5.37 -3.10
N ARG A 234 20.65 -6.52 -2.55
CA ARG A 234 21.91 -6.67 -1.80
C ARG A 234 23.17 -6.33 -2.60
N SER A 235 23.17 -6.60 -3.89
CA SER A 235 24.38 -6.55 -4.74
C SER A 235 24.26 -5.67 -5.98
N GLY A 236 23.04 -5.19 -6.29
CA GLY A 236 22.78 -4.34 -7.43
C GLY A 236 23.35 -2.93 -7.30
N PRO A 237 23.38 -2.17 -8.39
CA PRO A 237 23.85 -0.79 -8.36
C PRO A 237 22.92 0.12 -7.56
N ALA A 238 23.40 1.30 -7.21
CA ALA A 238 22.56 2.34 -6.64
C ALA A 238 21.43 2.72 -7.62
N VAL A 239 20.24 2.94 -7.09
CA VAL A 239 19.08 3.39 -7.87
C VAL A 239 19.28 4.87 -8.22
N PRO A 240 19.15 5.26 -9.50
CA PRO A 240 19.16 6.69 -9.86
C PRO A 240 18.03 7.43 -9.17
N TYR A 241 18.29 8.69 -8.78
CA TYR A 241 17.22 9.52 -8.25
C TYR A 241 16.16 9.76 -9.32
N SER A 242 14.94 9.38 -8.99
CA SER A 242 13.77 9.59 -9.86
C SER A 242 12.76 10.50 -9.14
N PRO A 243 12.49 11.71 -9.66
CA PRO A 243 11.47 12.57 -9.10
C PRO A 243 10.10 11.93 -9.27
N ILE A 244 9.17 12.25 -8.38
CA ILE A 244 7.79 11.78 -8.44
C ILE A 244 6.83 12.93 -8.76
N TYR A 245 5.76 12.61 -9.50
CA TYR A 245 4.74 13.61 -9.79
C TYR A 245 3.95 14.01 -8.54
N LEU A 246 3.51 13.03 -7.76
CA LEU A 246 2.69 13.24 -6.56
C LEU A 246 3.57 13.61 -5.34
N ARG A 247 4.40 14.67 -5.49
CA ARG A 247 5.37 15.11 -4.47
C ARG A 247 4.81 15.23 -3.05
N PRO A 248 3.60 15.79 -2.83
CA PRO A 248 3.04 15.92 -1.49
C PRO A 248 2.89 14.59 -0.76
N SER A 249 2.68 13.52 -1.51
CA SER A 249 2.44 12.20 -0.93
C SER A 249 3.71 11.43 -0.58
N GLY A 250 4.92 11.87 -1.05
CA GLY A 250 6.08 11.00 -0.90
C GLY A 250 7.47 11.61 -1.14
N ASN A 251 7.63 12.93 -1.30
CA ASN A 251 8.93 13.51 -1.70
C ASN A 251 9.71 14.19 -0.56
N LEU A 252 9.40 13.91 0.69
CA LEU A 252 10.17 14.43 1.82
C LEU A 252 11.58 13.83 1.83
N HIS A 253 12.59 14.70 1.91
CA HIS A 253 13.99 14.39 2.21
C HIS A 253 14.28 14.88 3.63
N THR A 254 14.80 14.01 4.49
CA THR A 254 15.08 14.34 5.90
C THR A 254 16.14 13.42 6.46
N SER A 255 16.72 13.81 7.59
CA SER A 255 17.73 13.05 8.31
C SER A 255 17.15 12.41 9.59
N PRO A 256 17.81 11.40 10.17
CA PRO A 256 17.38 10.83 11.45
C PRO A 256 17.36 11.85 12.59
N ALA A 257 18.31 12.79 12.63
CA ALA A 257 18.34 13.85 13.64
C ALA A 257 17.13 14.79 13.52
N GLU A 258 16.77 15.20 12.30
CA GLU A 258 15.67 16.12 12.10
C GLU A 258 14.30 15.45 12.27
N LEU A 259 14.11 14.24 11.74
CA LEU A 259 12.87 13.49 11.98
C LEU A 259 12.74 13.09 13.45
N GLY A 260 13.85 12.92 14.19
CA GLY A 260 13.85 12.74 15.64
C GLY A 260 13.28 13.95 16.38
N LYS A 261 13.58 15.19 15.96
CA LYS A 261 12.96 16.40 16.51
C LYS A 261 11.46 16.44 16.25
N PHE A 262 11.01 15.99 15.08
CA PHE A 262 9.58 15.87 14.80
C PHE A 262 8.91 14.84 15.70
N VAL A 263 9.53 13.69 15.95
CA VAL A 263 9.01 12.71 16.91
C VAL A 263 8.95 13.30 18.32
N GLN A 264 9.95 14.08 18.75
CA GLN A 264 9.93 14.79 20.03
C GLN A 264 8.78 15.79 20.11
N LEU A 265 8.52 16.56 19.03
CA LEU A 265 7.35 17.46 18.95
C LEU A 265 6.04 16.68 19.20
N LEU A 266 5.88 15.50 18.56
CA LEU A 266 4.69 14.67 18.75
C LEU A 266 4.58 14.12 20.19
N LEU A 267 5.70 13.73 20.82
CA LEU A 267 5.74 13.31 22.21
C LEU A 267 5.33 14.45 23.16
N ASN A 268 5.70 15.69 22.82
CA ASN A 268 5.40 16.89 23.58
C ASN A 268 4.08 17.57 23.15
N TRP A 269 3.13 16.78 22.66
CA TRP A 269 1.78 17.26 22.32
C TRP A 269 1.74 18.39 21.29
N GLY A 270 2.72 18.45 20.40
CA GLY A 270 2.79 19.49 19.35
C GLY A 270 3.45 20.78 19.79
N GLU A 271 4.07 20.82 20.96
CA GLU A 271 4.78 21.98 21.52
C GLU A 271 6.30 21.82 21.36
N THR A 272 6.97 22.93 21.08
CA THR A 272 8.42 23.12 21.23
C THR A 272 8.69 24.07 22.38
N ASP A 273 9.95 24.29 22.74
CA ASP A 273 10.32 25.23 23.81
C ASP A 273 9.84 26.68 23.54
N SER A 274 9.59 27.04 22.26
CA SER A 274 9.24 28.41 21.85
C SER A 274 7.89 28.53 21.15
N ASP A 275 7.36 27.44 20.58
CA ASP A 275 6.22 27.52 19.66
C ASP A 275 5.22 26.37 19.89
N LEU A 276 3.95 26.68 19.75
CA LEU A 276 2.88 25.68 19.56
C LEU A 276 2.72 25.40 18.07
N VAL A 277 3.25 24.27 17.60
CA VAL A 277 3.21 23.88 16.19
C VAL A 277 1.89 23.19 15.86
N ILE A 278 1.37 22.38 16.77
CA ILE A 278 0.10 21.67 16.62
C ILE A 278 -0.64 21.75 17.94
N ASP A 279 -1.90 22.18 17.91
CA ASP A 279 -2.74 22.16 19.12
C ASP A 279 -2.92 20.73 19.63
N PRO A 280 -2.75 20.45 20.95
CA PRO A 280 -2.81 19.11 21.54
C PRO A 280 -4.12 18.37 21.26
N GLU A 281 -5.26 19.05 21.29
CA GLU A 281 -6.57 18.45 21.03
C GLU A 281 -6.66 17.99 19.59
N TYR A 282 -6.18 18.82 18.65
CA TYR A 282 -6.19 18.48 17.22
C TYR A 282 -5.15 17.43 16.87
N LEU A 283 -4.00 17.40 17.53
CA LEU A 283 -3.06 16.28 17.40
C LEU A 283 -3.73 14.98 17.82
N SER A 284 -4.41 14.94 18.95
CA SER A 284 -5.17 13.77 19.40
C SER A 284 -6.26 13.36 18.38
N ASN A 285 -6.94 14.33 17.77
CA ASN A 285 -7.95 14.08 16.73
C ASN A 285 -7.33 13.52 15.45
N MET A 286 -6.09 13.90 15.09
CA MET A 286 -5.37 13.39 13.93
C MET A 286 -4.96 11.92 14.09
N GLU A 287 -4.79 11.43 15.30
CA GLU A 287 -4.28 10.10 15.63
C GLU A 287 -5.30 8.97 15.40
N HIS A 288 -6.58 9.33 15.25
CA HIS A 288 -7.67 8.36 15.14
C HIS A 288 -8.49 8.54 13.86
N PRO A 289 -8.94 7.44 13.23
CA PRO A 289 -9.94 7.52 12.18
C PRO A 289 -11.28 8.01 12.76
N ARG A 290 -12.02 8.82 11.98
CA ARG A 290 -13.32 9.33 12.38
C ARG A 290 -14.34 9.47 11.24
N THR A 291 -14.01 8.94 10.06
CA THR A 291 -14.85 9.07 8.87
C THR A 291 -15.35 7.74 8.31
N THR A 292 -14.94 6.60 8.88
CA THR A 292 -15.31 5.29 8.35
C THR A 292 -16.37 4.59 9.21
N VAL A 293 -17.11 3.64 8.61
CA VAL A 293 -18.08 2.84 9.39
C VAL A 293 -17.41 2.07 10.54
N ALA A 294 -16.11 1.81 10.45
CA ALA A 294 -15.33 1.21 11.53
C ALA A 294 -15.19 2.18 12.72
N SER A 295 -14.86 3.44 12.46
CA SER A 295 -14.75 4.47 13.50
C SER A 295 -16.11 4.80 14.11
N ASP A 296 -17.18 4.86 13.31
CA ASP A 296 -18.56 5.07 13.80
C ASP A 296 -18.99 3.93 14.74
N ALA A 297 -18.50 2.72 14.51
CA ALA A 297 -18.72 1.55 15.37
C ALA A 297 -17.77 1.48 16.57
N GLY A 298 -16.98 2.53 16.84
CA GLY A 298 -16.11 2.67 18.01
C GLY A 298 -14.70 2.13 17.84
N LEU A 299 -14.27 1.76 16.62
CA LEU A 299 -12.89 1.36 16.38
C LEU A 299 -11.98 2.59 16.33
N ARG A 300 -11.04 2.68 17.28
CA ARG A 300 -10.08 3.79 17.37
C ARG A 300 -8.78 3.52 16.60
N ASN A 301 -8.44 2.25 16.41
CA ASN A 301 -7.25 1.84 15.67
C ASN A 301 -7.47 1.93 14.17
N GLY A 302 -6.52 2.53 13.44
CA GLY A 302 -6.58 2.68 12.00
C GLY A 302 -5.73 3.82 11.48
N TYR A 303 -6.13 4.38 10.36
CA TYR A 303 -5.47 5.52 9.74
C TYR A 303 -6.27 6.79 10.07
N GLY A 304 -5.69 7.65 10.87
CA GLY A 304 -6.21 8.98 11.18
C GLY A 304 -5.83 10.00 10.09
N SER A 305 -5.55 11.23 10.46
CA SER A 305 -5.15 12.28 9.51
C SER A 305 -3.62 12.32 9.37
N GLY A 306 -3.07 11.50 8.46
CA GLY A 306 -1.62 11.40 8.23
C GLY A 306 -0.83 10.68 9.31
N ILE A 307 -1.51 10.03 10.26
CA ILE A 307 -0.94 9.23 11.34
C ILE A 307 -1.71 7.91 11.38
N SER A 308 -1.00 6.80 11.53
CA SER A 308 -1.59 5.47 11.63
C SER A 308 -1.23 4.80 12.95
N SER A 309 -2.13 3.98 13.47
CA SER A 309 -1.85 3.10 14.61
C SER A 309 -1.14 1.82 14.17
N SER A 310 -0.30 1.27 15.05
CA SER A 310 0.38 0.00 14.86
C SER A 310 0.64 -0.68 16.20
N VAL A 311 1.02 -1.95 16.17
CA VAL A 311 1.43 -2.70 17.38
C VAL A 311 2.82 -3.28 17.16
N ILE A 312 3.73 -3.02 18.08
CA ILE A 312 5.10 -3.55 18.07
C ILE A 312 5.43 -4.07 19.46
N GLU A 313 5.81 -5.34 19.59
CA GLU A 313 6.14 -6.01 20.87
C GLU A 313 5.01 -5.87 21.92
N GLY A 314 3.74 -5.93 21.47
CA GLY A 314 2.56 -5.82 22.35
C GLY A 314 2.23 -4.40 22.84
N PHE A 315 2.97 -3.39 22.44
CA PHE A 315 2.68 -1.99 22.74
C PHE A 315 1.97 -1.29 21.57
N PRO A 316 0.99 -0.41 21.84
CA PRO A 316 0.37 0.43 20.83
C PRO A 316 1.30 1.61 20.47
N TRP A 317 1.42 1.88 19.18
CA TRP A 317 2.23 2.94 18.59
C TRP A 317 1.42 3.73 17.57
N LEU A 318 1.75 5.00 17.46
CA LEU A 318 1.28 5.94 16.46
C LEU A 318 2.45 6.37 15.58
N GLY A 319 2.21 6.63 14.31
CA GLY A 319 3.28 7.04 13.39
C GLY A 319 2.92 6.87 11.94
N HIS A 320 3.93 6.81 11.10
CA HIS A 320 3.75 6.56 9.67
C HIS A 320 4.94 5.81 9.06
N ASN A 321 4.64 4.95 8.10
CA ASN A 321 5.65 4.26 7.29
C ASN A 321 5.81 4.96 5.95
N GLY A 322 7.00 4.90 5.38
CA GLY A 322 7.28 5.39 4.04
C GLY A 322 7.98 4.35 3.18
N GLY A 323 7.73 4.42 1.89
CA GLY A 323 8.43 3.62 0.89
C GLY A 323 8.48 4.39 -0.42
N ILE A 324 9.66 4.43 -1.01
CA ILE A 324 9.92 4.94 -2.35
C ILE A 324 11.11 4.17 -2.91
N ASP A 325 11.29 4.17 -4.22
CA ASP A 325 12.36 3.40 -4.85
C ASP A 325 13.73 3.70 -4.23
N GLY A 326 14.40 2.66 -3.76
CA GLY A 326 15.68 2.73 -3.05
C GLY A 326 15.57 2.98 -1.54
N PHE A 327 14.39 3.26 -0.97
CA PHE A 327 14.26 3.66 0.43
C PHE A 327 13.02 3.10 1.11
N SER A 328 13.17 2.84 2.40
CA SER A 328 12.06 2.50 3.31
C SER A 328 12.24 3.29 4.61
N SER A 329 11.16 3.76 5.21
CA SER A 329 11.20 4.61 6.40
C SER A 329 10.07 4.30 7.37
N MET A 330 10.28 4.66 8.63
CA MET A 330 9.28 4.61 9.70
C MET A 330 9.63 5.65 10.75
N TYR A 331 8.64 6.37 11.23
CA TYR A 331 8.69 6.95 12.56
C TYR A 331 7.53 6.39 13.40
N ALA A 332 7.77 6.23 14.68
CA ALA A 332 6.73 5.84 15.62
C ALA A 332 6.96 6.49 16.99
N TYR A 333 5.85 6.76 17.67
CA TYR A 333 5.85 7.23 19.05
C TYR A 333 4.76 6.49 19.83
N SER A 334 5.02 6.29 21.14
CA SER A 334 4.09 5.55 22.00
C SER A 334 2.85 6.37 22.31
N THR A 335 1.70 5.69 22.45
CA THR A 335 0.45 6.35 22.88
C THR A 335 0.56 6.95 24.29
N SER A 336 1.48 6.44 25.13
CA SER A 336 1.84 7.03 26.45
C SER A 336 2.74 8.27 26.35
N ARG A 337 3.20 8.64 25.15
CA ARG A 337 4.04 9.81 24.85
C ARG A 337 5.34 9.90 25.65
N ASP A 338 5.90 8.78 26.03
CA ASP A 338 7.15 8.72 26.75
C ASP A 338 8.36 8.49 25.84
N VAL A 339 8.17 7.71 24.76
CA VAL A 339 9.25 7.31 23.85
C VAL A 339 8.78 7.26 22.40
N GLY A 340 9.75 7.43 21.49
CA GLY A 340 9.57 7.27 20.05
C GLY A 340 10.87 6.90 19.36
N PHE A 341 10.78 6.58 18.08
CA PHE A 341 11.95 6.25 17.27
C PHE A 341 11.75 6.58 15.79
N VAL A 342 12.88 6.68 15.10
CA VAL A 342 12.98 6.86 13.64
C VAL A 342 13.84 5.75 13.05
N ILE A 343 13.42 5.22 11.91
CA ILE A 343 14.19 4.28 11.09
C ILE A 343 14.11 4.73 9.63
N LEU A 344 15.25 5.02 9.03
CA LEU A 344 15.40 5.39 7.63
C LEU A 344 16.39 4.41 6.99
N LEU A 345 15.93 3.59 6.04
CA LEU A 345 16.74 2.60 5.34
C LEU A 345 16.96 3.03 3.90
N ASN A 346 18.18 2.89 3.40
CA ASN A 346 18.49 3.11 1.98
C ASN A 346 18.31 1.82 1.15
N SER A 347 17.20 1.13 1.37
CA SER A 347 16.83 -0.08 0.62
C SER A 347 15.32 -0.15 0.41
N THR A 348 14.92 -0.52 -0.82
CA THR A 348 13.51 -0.76 -1.14
C THR A 348 13.08 -2.14 -0.60
N HIS A 349 11.80 -2.22 -0.15
CA HIS A 349 11.17 -3.48 0.22
C HIS A 349 11.94 -4.33 1.22
N SER A 350 12.43 -3.69 2.27
CA SER A 350 13.13 -4.35 3.38
C SER A 350 12.23 -4.52 4.63
N PRO A 351 11.02 -5.14 4.50
CA PRO A 351 10.08 -5.22 5.62
C PRO A 351 10.66 -6.01 6.80
N GLN A 352 11.50 -7.00 6.51
CA GLN A 352 12.15 -7.83 7.51
C GLN A 352 13.18 -7.04 8.33
N ALA A 353 14.00 -6.22 7.67
CA ALA A 353 14.93 -5.32 8.36
C ALA A 353 14.18 -4.28 9.18
N MET A 354 13.17 -3.63 8.59
CA MET A 354 12.34 -2.63 9.26
C MET A 354 11.70 -3.19 10.53
N GLN A 355 11.07 -4.35 10.44
CA GLN A 355 10.41 -4.99 11.59
C GLN A 355 11.39 -5.38 12.69
N ARG A 356 12.55 -5.96 12.33
CA ARG A 356 13.56 -6.36 13.32
C ARG A 356 14.15 -5.14 14.03
N ILE A 357 14.50 -4.08 13.28
CA ILE A 357 15.04 -2.84 13.87
C ILE A 357 13.99 -2.15 14.74
N ALA A 358 12.72 -2.11 14.32
CA ALA A 358 11.64 -1.56 15.13
C ALA A 358 11.46 -2.33 16.45
N ARG A 359 11.52 -3.67 16.44
CA ARG A 359 11.50 -4.50 17.66
C ARG A 359 12.70 -4.19 18.56
N LEU A 360 13.90 -4.07 18.00
CA LEU A 360 15.10 -3.70 18.77
C LEU A 360 14.93 -2.33 19.44
N ALA A 361 14.40 -1.34 18.72
CA ALA A 361 14.13 -0.01 19.26
C ALA A 361 13.11 -0.06 20.41
N VAL A 362 12.00 -0.80 20.23
CA VAL A 362 10.98 -0.97 21.29
C VAL A 362 11.55 -1.71 22.50
N ARG A 363 12.28 -2.80 22.30
CA ARG A 363 12.91 -3.56 23.40
C ARG A 363 13.92 -2.72 24.18
N TYR A 364 14.63 -1.82 23.52
CA TYR A 364 15.51 -0.87 24.17
C TYR A 364 14.73 0.20 24.95
N LEU A 365 13.82 0.90 24.27
CA LEU A 365 13.09 2.03 24.83
C LEU A 365 12.09 1.64 25.95
N LYS A 366 11.54 0.43 25.89
CA LYS A 366 10.56 -0.13 26.82
C LYS A 366 11.12 -1.28 27.67
N ALA A 367 12.44 -1.38 27.84
CA ALA A 367 13.10 -2.53 28.48
C ALA A 367 12.53 -2.91 29.85
N ASP A 368 12.10 -1.91 30.63
CA ASP A 368 11.61 -2.08 32.02
C ASP A 368 10.08 -1.92 32.11
N VAL A 369 9.37 -1.92 30.99
CA VAL A 369 7.91 -1.74 30.94
C VAL A 369 7.27 -2.99 30.37
N ALA A 370 6.27 -3.54 31.07
CA ALA A 370 5.45 -4.61 30.52
C ALA A 370 4.41 -4.05 29.53
N PRO A 371 4.11 -4.78 28.43
CA PRO A 371 2.98 -4.42 27.57
C PRO A 371 1.67 -4.35 28.36
N PRO A 372 0.72 -3.49 27.95
CA PRO A 372 -0.58 -3.40 28.61
C PRO A 372 -1.32 -4.75 28.51
N GLU A 373 -2.06 -5.09 29.57
CA GLU A 373 -2.90 -6.30 29.56
C GLU A 373 -4.01 -6.13 28.52
N PRO A 374 -4.11 -7.03 27.54
CA PRO A 374 -5.08 -6.88 26.46
C PRO A 374 -6.52 -7.11 26.94
N PRO A 375 -7.48 -6.23 26.62
CA PRO A 375 -8.87 -6.37 27.03
C PRO A 375 -9.52 -7.63 26.46
N ARG A 376 -10.39 -8.26 27.26
CA ARG A 376 -11.19 -9.41 26.84
C ARG A 376 -12.57 -9.33 27.47
N ALA A 377 -13.61 -9.53 26.66
CA ALA A 377 -14.98 -9.62 27.08
C ALA A 377 -15.51 -11.06 26.95
N SER A 378 -16.39 -11.46 27.87
CA SER A 378 -17.13 -12.71 27.73
C SER A 378 -18.42 -12.44 26.98
N ILE A 379 -18.51 -12.96 25.77
CA ILE A 379 -19.67 -12.75 24.87
C ILE A 379 -20.44 -14.06 24.70
N PRO A 380 -21.77 -14.05 24.83
CA PRO A 380 -22.58 -15.24 24.59
C PRO A 380 -22.35 -15.82 23.18
N THR A 381 -22.21 -17.13 23.09
CA THR A 381 -22.01 -17.85 21.81
C THR A 381 -23.09 -17.52 20.78
N ALA A 382 -24.32 -17.25 21.21
CA ALA A 382 -25.41 -16.83 20.32
C ALA A 382 -25.14 -15.49 19.62
N VAL A 383 -24.41 -14.58 20.27
CA VAL A 383 -23.96 -13.30 19.67
C VAL A 383 -22.84 -13.56 18.68
N LEU A 384 -21.82 -14.34 19.07
CA LEU A 384 -20.69 -14.70 18.20
C LEU A 384 -21.15 -15.40 16.91
N LYS A 385 -22.16 -16.24 16.97
CA LYS A 385 -22.77 -16.92 15.79
C LYS A 385 -23.31 -15.95 14.73
N ARG A 386 -23.69 -14.73 15.11
CA ARG A 386 -24.15 -13.72 14.13
C ARG A 386 -23.07 -13.34 13.12
N TYR A 387 -21.81 -13.48 13.49
CA TYR A 387 -20.63 -13.11 12.70
C TYR A 387 -20.10 -14.24 11.82
N GLU A 388 -20.62 -15.47 12.00
CA GLU A 388 -20.20 -16.58 11.15
C GLU A 388 -20.52 -16.30 9.68
N GLY A 389 -19.60 -16.68 8.80
CA GLY A 389 -19.79 -16.53 7.37
C GLY A 389 -18.48 -16.46 6.58
N TYR A 390 -18.65 -16.26 5.29
CA TYR A 390 -17.56 -16.01 4.37
C TYR A 390 -17.51 -14.51 4.06
N TYR A 391 -16.35 -13.89 4.27
CA TYR A 391 -16.10 -12.47 4.08
C TYR A 391 -15.10 -12.24 2.96
N HIS A 392 -15.43 -11.34 2.04
CA HIS A 392 -14.62 -11.05 0.86
C HIS A 392 -14.24 -9.57 0.82
N ASP A 393 -12.96 -9.28 0.55
CA ASP A 393 -12.42 -7.91 0.58
C ASP A 393 -13.08 -7.04 -0.50
N ALA A 394 -13.48 -5.82 -0.12
CA ALA A 394 -14.23 -4.90 -0.95
C ALA A 394 -13.67 -3.45 -0.97
N ASN A 395 -12.40 -3.28 -0.55
CA ASN A 395 -11.68 -2.00 -0.61
C ASN A 395 -10.31 -2.13 -1.29
N PRO A 396 -10.23 -2.57 -2.55
CA PRO A 396 -8.95 -2.69 -3.23
C PRO A 396 -8.25 -1.33 -3.27
N ARG A 397 -6.96 -1.32 -2.94
CA ARG A 397 -6.15 -0.11 -2.96
C ARG A 397 -5.96 0.41 -4.39
N SER A 398 -5.75 -0.48 -5.37
CA SER A 398 -5.57 -0.12 -6.77
C SER A 398 -6.53 -0.89 -7.66
N GLN A 399 -7.27 -0.16 -8.48
CA GLN A 399 -8.22 -0.73 -9.44
C GLN A 399 -7.51 -1.55 -10.53
N ALA A 400 -6.30 -1.15 -10.92
CA ALA A 400 -5.52 -1.85 -11.94
C ALA A 400 -5.25 -3.32 -11.60
N VAL A 401 -5.26 -3.70 -10.32
CA VAL A 401 -5.03 -5.06 -9.82
C VAL A 401 -6.17 -5.62 -8.98
N ALA A 402 -7.26 -4.88 -8.88
CA ALA A 402 -8.43 -5.30 -8.10
C ALA A 402 -8.98 -6.66 -8.56
N PHE A 403 -8.94 -6.95 -9.87
CA PHE A 403 -9.33 -8.23 -10.44
C PHE A 403 -8.54 -9.41 -9.85
N LEU A 404 -7.23 -9.23 -9.63
CA LEU A 404 -6.36 -10.25 -9.05
C LEU A 404 -6.57 -10.36 -7.54
N GLN A 405 -6.67 -9.21 -6.85
CA GLN A 405 -6.98 -9.18 -5.42
C GLN A 405 -8.31 -9.86 -5.14
N TRP A 406 -9.32 -9.66 -5.98
CA TRP A 406 -10.62 -10.32 -5.86
C TRP A 406 -10.51 -11.84 -5.93
N LEU A 407 -9.71 -12.39 -6.83
CA LEU A 407 -9.50 -13.84 -6.94
C LEU A 407 -8.77 -14.43 -5.73
N LEU A 408 -7.87 -13.66 -5.12
CA LEU A 408 -6.94 -14.14 -4.09
C LEU A 408 -7.33 -13.76 -2.67
N SER A 409 -8.39 -12.95 -2.48
CA SER A 409 -8.89 -12.55 -1.16
C SER A 409 -10.03 -13.43 -0.66
N GLY A 410 -10.34 -13.28 0.61
CA GLY A 410 -11.45 -13.93 1.28
C GLY A 410 -11.04 -14.72 2.52
N ARG A 411 -11.95 -14.75 3.48
CA ARG A 411 -11.76 -15.39 4.78
C ARG A 411 -13.05 -15.95 5.33
N THR A 412 -12.95 -17.01 6.13
CA THR A 412 -14.10 -17.62 6.80
C THR A 412 -14.02 -17.29 8.29
N VAL A 413 -15.12 -16.82 8.85
CA VAL A 413 -15.31 -16.60 10.29
C VAL A 413 -16.18 -17.72 10.84
N ARG A 414 -15.73 -18.38 11.91
CA ARG A 414 -16.46 -19.41 12.64
C ARG A 414 -16.30 -19.21 14.13
N VAL A 415 -17.30 -19.60 14.89
CA VAL A 415 -17.20 -19.67 16.36
C VAL A 415 -16.29 -20.82 16.75
N ASP A 416 -15.36 -20.55 17.66
CA ASP A 416 -14.48 -21.53 18.29
C ASP A 416 -14.42 -21.24 19.79
N GLY A 417 -15.22 -21.96 20.57
CA GLY A 417 -15.37 -21.71 22.00
C GLY A 417 -15.96 -20.33 22.30
N ASP A 418 -15.20 -19.49 22.97
CA ASP A 418 -15.55 -18.14 23.42
C ASP A 418 -14.99 -17.02 22.52
N HIS A 419 -14.46 -17.38 21.35
CA HIS A 419 -13.85 -16.47 20.39
C HIS A 419 -14.27 -16.83 18.95
N LEU A 420 -13.79 -16.07 17.98
CA LEU A 420 -13.99 -16.36 16.55
C LEU A 420 -12.66 -16.80 15.92
N ALA A 421 -12.71 -17.86 15.12
CA ALA A 421 -11.61 -18.25 14.24
C ALA A 421 -11.78 -17.56 12.88
N LEU A 422 -10.76 -16.82 12.45
CA LEU A 422 -10.66 -16.15 11.15
C LEU A 422 -9.70 -16.95 10.27
N THR A 423 -10.21 -17.69 9.31
CA THR A 423 -9.41 -18.55 8.42
C THR A 423 -9.30 -17.91 7.04
N SER A 424 -8.07 -17.62 6.59
CA SER A 424 -7.76 -17.09 5.26
C SER A 424 -8.00 -18.12 4.16
N LEU A 425 -7.99 -17.68 2.90
CA LEU A 425 -8.10 -18.56 1.73
C LEU A 425 -6.99 -19.62 1.70
N GLY A 426 -5.76 -19.27 2.16
CA GLY A 426 -4.62 -20.18 2.26
C GLY A 426 -4.67 -21.16 3.44
N GLY A 427 -5.75 -21.19 4.20
CA GLY A 427 -5.94 -22.11 5.33
C GLY A 427 -5.31 -21.66 6.64
N GLN A 428 -4.60 -20.54 6.67
CA GLN A 428 -4.07 -19.98 7.91
C GLN A 428 -5.22 -19.43 8.76
N SER A 429 -5.25 -19.85 10.02
CA SER A 429 -6.27 -19.41 10.97
C SER A 429 -5.66 -18.54 12.05
N THR A 430 -6.34 -17.46 12.41
CA THR A 430 -6.03 -16.60 13.54
C THR A 430 -7.26 -16.42 14.40
N THR A 431 -7.04 -16.11 15.68
CA THR A 431 -8.10 -15.90 16.66
C THR A 431 -8.54 -14.44 16.68
N LEU A 432 -9.84 -14.19 16.68
CA LEU A 432 -10.43 -12.89 17.01
C LEU A 432 -10.99 -12.96 18.42
N ILE A 433 -10.31 -12.31 19.36
CA ILE A 433 -10.68 -12.26 20.78
C ILE A 433 -11.68 -11.11 20.97
N PRO A 434 -12.85 -11.34 21.56
CA PRO A 434 -13.82 -10.27 21.76
C PRO A 434 -13.34 -9.26 22.83
N VAL A 435 -13.49 -7.98 22.51
CA VAL A 435 -13.28 -6.83 23.39
C VAL A 435 -14.62 -6.23 23.81
N SER A 436 -15.60 -6.29 22.93
CA SER A 436 -17.02 -5.99 23.18
C SER A 436 -17.90 -6.89 22.29
N GLU A 437 -19.20 -6.66 22.25
CA GLU A 437 -20.08 -7.42 21.37
C GLU A 437 -19.67 -7.34 19.90
N THR A 438 -19.16 -6.18 19.45
CA THR A 438 -18.83 -5.91 18.04
C THR A 438 -17.33 -5.77 17.77
N LEU A 439 -16.54 -5.41 18.80
CA LEU A 439 -15.12 -5.13 18.70
C LEU A 439 -14.28 -6.37 19.05
N PHE A 440 -13.25 -6.62 18.24
CA PHE A 440 -12.35 -7.77 18.38
C PHE A 440 -10.90 -7.34 18.19
N ARG A 441 -9.99 -8.11 18.78
CA ARG A 441 -8.54 -7.97 18.61
C ARG A 441 -7.90 -9.28 18.15
N LEU A 442 -6.72 -9.20 17.58
CA LEU A 442 -5.84 -10.36 17.39
C LEU A 442 -5.13 -10.70 18.72
N PRO A 443 -4.56 -11.91 18.86
CA PRO A 443 -3.94 -12.35 20.12
C PRO A 443 -2.87 -11.41 20.65
N ASP A 444 -2.00 -10.91 19.77
CA ASP A 444 -0.84 -10.08 20.14
C ASP A 444 -1.15 -8.57 20.13
N GLU A 445 -2.41 -8.19 19.96
CA GLU A 445 -2.83 -6.79 19.92
C GLU A 445 -3.37 -6.35 21.28
N PRO A 446 -2.90 -5.20 21.81
CA PRO A 446 -3.34 -4.68 23.10
C PRO A 446 -4.73 -4.05 23.08
N GLU A 447 -5.28 -3.78 21.90
CA GLU A 447 -6.55 -3.08 21.69
C GLU A 447 -7.35 -3.71 20.55
N ALA A 448 -8.63 -3.31 20.42
CA ALA A 448 -9.46 -3.74 19.29
C ALA A 448 -8.92 -3.19 17.95
N THR A 449 -8.81 -4.04 16.96
CA THR A 449 -8.37 -3.70 15.59
C THR A 449 -9.34 -4.18 14.53
N ARG A 450 -10.40 -4.88 14.93
CA ARG A 450 -11.45 -5.40 14.06
C ARG A 450 -12.82 -5.11 14.67
N VAL A 451 -13.78 -4.81 13.80
CA VAL A 451 -15.17 -4.59 14.19
C VAL A 451 -16.12 -5.20 13.17
N PHE A 452 -17.20 -5.79 13.65
CA PHE A 452 -18.31 -6.21 12.80
C PHE A 452 -19.39 -5.13 12.80
N VAL A 453 -19.79 -4.71 11.60
CA VAL A 453 -20.78 -3.65 11.38
C VAL A 453 -21.91 -4.20 10.50
N SER A 454 -23.16 -3.95 10.89
CA SER A 454 -24.31 -4.19 10.03
C SER A 454 -24.57 -2.96 9.18
N THR A 455 -24.46 -3.09 7.86
CA THR A 455 -24.75 -2.04 6.88
C THR A 455 -25.99 -2.39 6.06
N GLU A 456 -26.47 -1.49 5.22
CA GLU A 456 -27.55 -1.79 4.26
C GLU A 456 -27.17 -2.95 3.31
N GLY A 457 -25.89 -3.08 2.97
CA GLY A 457 -25.35 -4.18 2.15
C GLY A 457 -25.18 -5.51 2.87
N GLY A 458 -25.41 -5.55 4.19
CA GLY A 458 -25.23 -6.73 5.04
C GLY A 458 -24.13 -6.57 6.09
N MET A 459 -23.68 -7.70 6.64
CA MET A 459 -22.62 -7.72 7.65
C MET A 459 -21.26 -7.47 7.01
N VAL A 460 -20.48 -6.60 7.61
CA VAL A 460 -19.10 -6.26 7.22
C VAL A 460 -18.16 -6.55 8.38
N LEU A 461 -17.02 -7.17 8.10
CA LEU A 461 -15.84 -7.20 8.97
C LEU A 461 -14.88 -6.13 8.50
N THR A 462 -14.59 -5.15 9.35
CA THR A 462 -13.71 -4.03 8.99
C THR A 462 -12.65 -3.78 10.06
N GLY A 463 -11.60 -3.05 9.67
CA GLY A 463 -10.46 -2.70 10.51
C GLY A 463 -9.67 -1.56 9.88
N ALA A 464 -8.40 -1.37 10.29
CA ALA A 464 -7.56 -0.27 9.82
C ALA A 464 -7.47 -0.17 8.29
N ASP A 465 -7.17 -1.28 7.63
CA ASP A 465 -6.98 -1.40 6.18
C ASP A 465 -7.89 -2.47 5.54
N LEU A 466 -8.79 -3.02 6.33
CA LEU A 466 -9.71 -4.09 5.94
C LEU A 466 -11.13 -3.57 5.84
N TYR A 467 -11.78 -3.90 4.74
CA TYR A 467 -13.23 -3.84 4.61
C TYR A 467 -13.69 -5.06 3.83
N ALA A 468 -14.31 -6.04 4.52
CA ALA A 468 -14.72 -7.30 3.94
C ALA A 468 -16.23 -7.52 4.12
N GLU A 469 -16.93 -7.70 3.02
CA GLU A 469 -18.38 -7.90 2.96
C GLU A 469 -18.71 -9.38 3.12
N ARG A 470 -19.72 -9.71 3.93
CA ARG A 470 -20.21 -11.07 4.06
C ARG A 470 -20.98 -11.48 2.81
N LEU A 471 -20.44 -12.44 2.07
CA LEU A 471 -21.02 -12.97 0.83
C LEU A 471 -21.30 -14.48 0.95
N PRO A 472 -22.28 -15.00 0.18
CA PRO A 472 -22.41 -16.45 0.02
C PRO A 472 -21.14 -17.01 -0.64
N ARG A 473 -20.47 -17.96 0.03
CA ARG A 473 -19.20 -18.54 -0.43
C ARG A 473 -19.29 -19.09 -1.87
N TRP A 474 -20.39 -19.76 -2.21
CA TRP A 474 -20.60 -20.31 -3.54
C TRP A 474 -20.55 -19.25 -4.65
N ARG A 475 -21.03 -18.02 -4.38
CA ARG A 475 -21.01 -16.91 -5.35
C ARG A 475 -19.59 -16.51 -5.73
N VAL A 476 -18.68 -16.49 -4.78
CA VAL A 476 -17.27 -16.15 -5.03
C VAL A 476 -16.57 -17.35 -5.69
N GLU A 477 -16.76 -18.56 -5.18
CA GLU A 477 -16.09 -19.75 -5.69
C GLU A 477 -16.54 -20.15 -7.09
N SER A 478 -17.77 -19.85 -7.48
CA SER A 478 -18.28 -20.10 -8.85
C SER A 478 -17.60 -19.24 -9.92
N ILE A 479 -16.93 -18.16 -9.56
CA ILE A 479 -16.13 -17.32 -10.46
C ILE A 479 -14.65 -17.68 -10.29
N ARG A 480 -14.17 -17.74 -9.07
CA ARG A 480 -12.75 -17.96 -8.72
C ARG A 480 -12.19 -19.22 -9.35
N TRP A 481 -12.79 -20.37 -9.06
CA TRP A 481 -12.24 -21.64 -9.52
C TRP A 481 -12.25 -21.81 -11.04
N PRO A 482 -13.31 -21.44 -11.79
CA PRO A 482 -13.25 -21.45 -13.25
C PRO A 482 -12.14 -20.57 -13.81
N VAL A 483 -11.92 -19.36 -13.26
CA VAL A 483 -10.86 -18.46 -13.73
C VAL A 483 -9.47 -19.02 -13.40
N LEU A 484 -9.22 -19.48 -12.17
CA LEU A 484 -7.91 -20.03 -11.77
C LEU A 484 -7.56 -21.30 -12.55
N LEU A 485 -8.50 -22.24 -12.69
CA LEU A 485 -8.30 -23.45 -13.48
C LEU A 485 -8.06 -23.13 -14.97
N SER A 486 -8.83 -22.19 -15.51
CA SER A 486 -8.68 -21.73 -16.88
C SER A 486 -7.30 -21.11 -17.14
N SER A 487 -6.75 -20.38 -16.16
CA SER A 487 -5.42 -19.77 -16.26
C SER A 487 -4.32 -20.83 -16.41
N GLY A 488 -4.41 -21.94 -15.69
CA GLY A 488 -3.50 -23.09 -15.86
C GLY A 488 -3.69 -23.78 -17.22
N ILE A 489 -4.94 -24.02 -17.61
CA ILE A 489 -5.27 -24.72 -18.88
C ILE A 489 -4.78 -23.93 -20.10
N VAL A 490 -4.97 -22.60 -20.12
CA VAL A 490 -4.56 -21.74 -21.26
C VAL A 490 -3.04 -21.73 -21.47
N LEU A 491 -2.24 -22.00 -20.46
CA LEU A 491 -0.78 -22.07 -20.59
C LEU A 491 -0.27 -23.42 -21.13
N THR A 492 -1.08 -24.48 -21.10
CA THR A 492 -0.66 -25.82 -21.53
C THR A 492 -0.19 -25.91 -22.99
N PRO A 493 -0.71 -25.11 -23.98
CA PRO A 493 -0.17 -25.14 -25.34
C PRO A 493 1.31 -24.79 -25.46
N LEU A 494 1.86 -24.00 -24.52
CA LEU A 494 3.31 -23.70 -24.50
C LEU A 494 4.13 -24.96 -24.26
N ALA A 495 3.69 -25.86 -23.39
CA ALA A 495 4.36 -27.15 -23.15
C ALA A 495 4.23 -28.12 -24.34
N MET A 496 3.21 -27.92 -25.19
CA MET A 496 2.97 -28.77 -26.36
C MET A 496 3.77 -28.37 -27.61
N VAL A 497 4.48 -27.23 -27.58
CA VAL A 497 5.25 -26.74 -28.75
C VAL A 497 6.27 -27.78 -29.22
N VAL A 498 7.08 -28.34 -28.32
CA VAL A 498 8.13 -29.34 -28.68
C VAL A 498 7.52 -30.62 -29.23
N PRO A 499 6.53 -31.27 -28.59
CA PRO A 499 5.82 -32.41 -29.19
C PRO A 499 5.18 -32.09 -30.57
N TRP A 500 4.59 -30.91 -30.74
CA TRP A 500 3.98 -30.54 -32.02
C TRP A 500 5.00 -30.34 -33.14
N LEU A 501 6.18 -29.80 -32.86
CA LEU A 501 7.28 -29.68 -33.80
C LEU A 501 7.87 -31.05 -34.15
N ALA A 502 8.02 -31.95 -33.20
CA ALA A 502 8.50 -33.31 -33.45
C ALA A 502 7.52 -34.13 -34.31
N TRP A 503 6.22 -33.87 -34.18
CA TRP A 503 5.18 -34.55 -34.96
C TRP A 503 4.86 -33.91 -36.34
N ARG A 504 5.58 -32.87 -36.71
CA ARG A 504 5.35 -32.12 -37.98
C ARG A 504 5.36 -33.01 -39.23
N LYS A 505 6.07 -34.15 -39.23
CA LYS A 505 6.15 -35.07 -40.39
C LYS A 505 4.94 -35.98 -40.59
N ARG A 506 3.95 -36.04 -39.67
CA ARG A 506 2.82 -37.00 -39.75
C ARG A 506 1.42 -36.39 -39.66
N ALA A 507 1.27 -35.08 -39.55
CA ALA A 507 -0.05 -34.46 -39.38
C ALA A 507 -0.23 -33.26 -40.31
N THR A 508 -0.61 -33.52 -41.54
CA THR A 508 -1.29 -32.54 -42.41
C THR A 508 -2.69 -32.35 -41.86
N GLY A 509 -3.00 -31.23 -41.29
CA GLY A 509 -4.34 -30.91 -40.84
C GLY A 509 -4.35 -30.12 -39.52
N PHE A 510 -5.06 -28.98 -39.52
CA PHE A 510 -5.31 -28.15 -38.34
C PHE A 510 -4.10 -27.45 -37.71
N TRP A 511 -3.09 -27.07 -38.53
CA TRP A 511 -2.03 -26.16 -38.06
C TRP A 511 -2.62 -24.83 -37.58
N MET A 512 -3.72 -24.34 -38.19
CA MET A 512 -4.44 -23.13 -37.78
C MET A 512 -5.00 -23.25 -36.34
N LEU A 513 -5.60 -24.40 -36.01
CA LEU A 513 -6.11 -24.67 -34.67
C LEU A 513 -4.97 -24.67 -33.65
N LYS A 514 -3.85 -25.36 -33.92
CA LYS A 514 -2.68 -25.38 -33.02
C LYS A 514 -2.10 -23.98 -32.87
N SER A 515 -2.03 -23.18 -33.93
CA SER A 515 -1.55 -21.81 -33.88
C SER A 515 -2.48 -20.91 -33.09
N ALA A 516 -3.80 -21.07 -33.18
CA ALA A 516 -4.76 -20.31 -32.40
C ALA A 516 -4.68 -20.63 -30.91
N LEU A 517 -4.52 -21.92 -30.55
CA LEU A 517 -4.33 -22.32 -29.16
C LEU A 517 -3.03 -21.76 -28.57
N LEU A 518 -1.95 -21.81 -29.35
CA LEU A 518 -0.67 -21.23 -28.94
C LEU A 518 -0.78 -19.71 -28.80
N MET A 519 -1.53 -19.05 -29.68
CA MET A 519 -1.77 -17.61 -29.60
C MET A 519 -2.54 -17.23 -28.34
N CYS A 520 -3.53 -18.03 -27.87
CA CYS A 520 -4.18 -17.84 -26.58
C CYS A 520 -3.16 -17.88 -25.42
N ALA A 521 -2.27 -18.87 -25.44
CA ALA A 521 -1.26 -19.02 -24.38
C ALA A 521 -0.24 -17.88 -24.39
N ILE A 522 0.22 -17.45 -25.58
CA ILE A 522 1.12 -16.30 -25.72
C ILE A 522 0.43 -15.02 -25.27
N ALA A 523 -0.80 -14.76 -25.72
CA ALA A 523 -1.55 -13.56 -25.34
C ALA A 523 -1.78 -13.48 -23.83
N PHE A 524 -2.01 -14.61 -23.17
CA PHE A 524 -2.13 -14.68 -21.72
C PHE A 524 -0.78 -14.49 -20.99
N ALA A 525 0.31 -15.00 -21.53
CA ALA A 525 1.64 -14.90 -20.94
C ALA A 525 2.27 -13.49 -21.11
N LEU A 526 1.95 -12.77 -22.20
CA LEU A 526 2.54 -11.46 -22.49
C LEU A 526 2.39 -10.43 -21.36
N PRO A 527 1.21 -10.23 -20.73
CA PRO A 527 1.10 -9.31 -19.61
C PRO A 527 1.94 -9.74 -18.41
N MET A 528 2.05 -11.03 -18.13
CA MET A 528 2.88 -11.56 -17.04
C MET A 528 4.36 -11.31 -17.30
N LEU A 529 4.82 -11.54 -18.53
CA LEU A 529 6.19 -11.25 -18.95
C LEU A 529 6.45 -9.73 -18.90
N GLY A 530 5.50 -8.92 -19.33
CA GLY A 530 5.59 -7.47 -19.28
C GLY A 530 5.82 -6.98 -17.87
N ILE A 531 4.97 -7.37 -16.93
CA ILE A 531 5.06 -6.91 -15.52
C ILE A 531 6.30 -7.47 -14.81
N SER A 532 6.78 -8.65 -15.19
CA SER A 532 7.97 -9.27 -14.57
C SER A 532 9.30 -8.65 -15.03
N ASN A 533 9.32 -7.96 -16.17
CA ASN A 533 10.54 -7.42 -16.77
C ASN A 533 10.56 -5.89 -16.86
N VAL A 534 9.44 -5.21 -16.60
CA VAL A 534 9.40 -3.75 -16.54
C VAL A 534 9.84 -3.29 -15.15
N ASP A 535 10.68 -2.28 -15.08
CA ASP A 535 11.00 -1.63 -13.82
C ASP A 535 9.91 -0.62 -13.40
N ASP A 536 9.90 -0.26 -12.12
CA ASP A 536 8.87 0.62 -11.53
C ASP A 536 8.88 2.03 -12.17
N TYR A 537 10.01 2.47 -12.73
CA TYR A 537 10.13 3.75 -13.42
C TYR A 537 9.56 3.71 -14.84
N ALA A 538 9.69 2.57 -15.51
CA ALA A 538 9.31 2.39 -16.90
C ALA A 538 7.85 1.93 -17.09
N ILE A 539 7.21 1.40 -16.03
CA ILE A 539 5.86 0.82 -16.16
C ILE A 539 4.80 1.83 -16.61
N GLY A 540 4.93 3.09 -16.19
CA GLY A 540 4.05 4.19 -16.62
C GLY A 540 4.44 4.82 -17.96
N ARG A 541 5.33 4.22 -18.73
CA ARG A 541 5.87 4.76 -19.98
C ARG A 541 5.72 3.76 -21.14
N LEU A 542 5.68 4.30 -22.35
CA LEU A 542 5.64 3.46 -23.54
C LEU A 542 7.01 2.78 -23.74
N ASN A 543 7.05 1.46 -23.64
CA ASN A 543 8.22 0.62 -23.88
C ASN A 543 7.79 -0.78 -24.34
N VAL A 544 8.75 -1.66 -24.68
CA VAL A 544 8.46 -3.00 -25.18
C VAL A 544 7.62 -3.84 -24.23
N TRP A 545 7.84 -3.72 -22.92
CA TRP A 545 7.15 -4.51 -21.89
C TRP A 545 5.72 -4.03 -21.65
N THR A 546 5.50 -2.71 -21.62
CA THR A 546 4.15 -2.14 -21.48
C THR A 546 3.33 -2.35 -22.76
N VAL A 547 3.96 -2.31 -23.93
CA VAL A 547 3.32 -2.70 -25.19
C VAL A 547 2.97 -4.19 -25.20
N ALA A 548 3.83 -5.06 -24.66
CA ALA A 548 3.53 -6.48 -24.51
C ALA A 548 2.31 -6.72 -23.59
N MET A 549 2.22 -5.98 -22.47
CA MET A 549 1.05 -6.03 -21.57
C MET A 549 -0.23 -5.65 -22.32
N PHE A 550 -0.23 -4.54 -23.01
CA PHE A 550 -1.36 -4.07 -23.81
C PHE A 550 -1.75 -5.05 -24.91
N ALA A 551 -0.77 -5.48 -25.72
CA ALA A 551 -1.00 -6.41 -26.83
C ALA A 551 -1.59 -7.74 -26.35
N GLY A 552 -1.09 -8.28 -25.24
CA GLY A 552 -1.60 -9.51 -24.64
C GLY A 552 -3.07 -9.40 -24.25
N THR A 553 -3.46 -8.29 -23.61
CA THR A 553 -4.86 -8.08 -23.21
C THR A 553 -5.81 -7.93 -24.41
N ILE A 554 -5.38 -7.28 -25.51
CA ILE A 554 -6.20 -7.13 -26.73
C ILE A 554 -6.26 -8.43 -27.53
N LEU A 555 -5.14 -9.13 -27.69
CA LEU A 555 -5.06 -10.35 -28.51
C LEU A 555 -5.85 -11.51 -27.88
N MET A 556 -5.94 -11.55 -26.56
CA MET A 556 -6.55 -12.66 -25.82
C MET A 556 -8.00 -12.95 -26.22
N PRO A 557 -8.95 -11.99 -26.26
CA PRO A 557 -10.33 -12.25 -26.69
C PRO A 557 -10.43 -12.73 -28.14
N GLY A 558 -9.67 -12.11 -29.05
CA GLY A 558 -9.66 -12.50 -30.47
C GLY A 558 -9.13 -13.92 -30.66
N ALA A 559 -8.03 -14.26 -30.00
CA ALA A 559 -7.46 -15.61 -30.01
C ALA A 559 -8.43 -16.65 -29.40
N ALA A 560 -9.12 -16.30 -28.32
CA ALA A 560 -10.10 -17.16 -27.66
C ALA A 560 -11.28 -17.48 -28.60
N VAL A 561 -11.86 -16.47 -29.24
CA VAL A 561 -12.96 -16.65 -30.19
C VAL A 561 -12.49 -17.46 -31.41
N LEU A 562 -11.35 -17.11 -32.02
CA LEU A 562 -10.81 -17.82 -33.16
C LEU A 562 -10.52 -19.29 -32.82
N SER A 563 -9.88 -19.58 -31.70
CA SER A 563 -9.57 -20.95 -31.28
C SER A 563 -10.85 -21.77 -31.04
N PHE A 564 -11.89 -21.16 -30.49
CA PHE A 564 -13.18 -21.80 -30.25
C PHE A 564 -13.89 -22.13 -31.56
N LEU A 565 -13.94 -21.21 -32.53
CA LEU A 565 -14.51 -21.46 -33.85
C LEU A 565 -13.77 -22.56 -34.62
N LEU A 566 -12.42 -22.56 -34.54
CA LEU A 566 -11.60 -23.61 -35.16
C LEU A 566 -11.75 -24.96 -34.44
N ALA A 567 -12.00 -24.97 -33.14
CA ALA A 567 -12.30 -26.20 -32.37
C ALA A 567 -13.64 -26.80 -32.79
N ILE A 568 -14.67 -25.95 -33.05
CA ILE A 568 -15.95 -26.39 -33.61
C ILE A 568 -15.76 -26.93 -35.03
N ASP A 569 -15.03 -26.21 -35.88
CA ASP A 569 -14.78 -26.67 -37.26
C ASP A 569 -14.04 -28.00 -37.31
N ALA A 570 -13.09 -28.21 -36.39
CA ALA A 570 -12.36 -29.47 -36.22
C ALA A 570 -13.29 -30.69 -35.97
N THR A 571 -14.50 -30.48 -35.44
CA THR A 571 -15.47 -31.58 -35.25
C THR A 571 -15.95 -32.18 -36.57
N ARG A 572 -15.93 -31.41 -37.66
CA ARG A 572 -16.37 -31.78 -39.04
C ARG A 572 -15.28 -32.48 -39.84
N HIS A 573 -14.06 -32.56 -39.30
CA HIS A 573 -12.91 -33.09 -39.99
C HIS A 573 -12.34 -34.32 -39.27
N ASP A 574 -11.53 -35.12 -39.97
CA ASP A 574 -10.86 -36.29 -39.36
C ASP A 574 -9.65 -35.88 -38.50
N VAL A 575 -9.97 -35.28 -37.36
CA VAL A 575 -8.99 -34.90 -36.31
C VAL A 575 -9.11 -35.88 -35.17
N ARG A 576 -7.99 -36.23 -34.54
CA ARG A 576 -7.95 -37.13 -33.38
C ARG A 576 -8.90 -36.62 -32.27
N PRO A 577 -9.76 -37.48 -31.71
CA PRO A 577 -10.74 -37.05 -30.68
C PRO A 577 -10.10 -36.35 -29.48
N ALA A 578 -8.94 -36.81 -29.04
CA ALA A 578 -8.19 -36.19 -27.93
C ALA A 578 -7.75 -34.73 -28.24
N LEU A 579 -7.37 -34.45 -29.51
CA LEU A 579 -7.01 -33.08 -29.91
C LEU A 579 -8.23 -32.17 -29.99
N LYS A 580 -9.37 -32.70 -30.44
CA LYS A 580 -10.65 -31.98 -30.47
C LYS A 580 -11.06 -31.57 -29.04
N ALA A 581 -11.07 -32.55 -28.11
CA ALA A 581 -11.40 -32.32 -26.71
C ALA A 581 -10.44 -31.31 -26.07
N TYR A 582 -9.13 -31.46 -26.27
CA TYR A 582 -8.11 -30.54 -25.78
C TYR A 582 -8.32 -29.12 -26.30
N ALA A 583 -8.50 -28.98 -27.61
CA ALA A 583 -8.70 -27.68 -28.24
C ALA A 583 -9.96 -26.99 -27.72
N PHE A 584 -11.05 -27.73 -27.56
CA PHE A 584 -12.29 -27.19 -26.98
C PHE A 584 -12.07 -26.73 -25.54
N THR A 585 -11.39 -27.53 -24.72
CA THR A 585 -11.08 -27.20 -23.32
C THR A 585 -10.24 -25.92 -23.20
N VAL A 586 -9.17 -25.80 -23.99
CA VAL A 586 -8.30 -24.58 -24.00
C VAL A 586 -9.08 -23.36 -24.48
N SER A 587 -9.90 -23.51 -25.53
CA SER A 587 -10.68 -22.39 -26.08
C SER A 587 -11.75 -21.89 -25.10
N VAL A 588 -12.46 -22.79 -24.42
CA VAL A 588 -13.44 -22.43 -23.38
C VAL A 588 -12.72 -21.74 -22.20
N ALA A 589 -11.58 -22.26 -21.77
CA ALA A 589 -10.76 -21.64 -20.73
C ALA A 589 -10.32 -20.22 -21.12
N ALA A 590 -9.89 -20.02 -22.37
CA ALA A 590 -9.53 -18.70 -22.91
C ALA A 590 -10.72 -17.72 -22.93
N LEU A 591 -11.92 -18.20 -23.28
CA LEU A 591 -13.15 -17.39 -23.24
C LEU A 591 -13.53 -16.99 -21.80
N ILE A 592 -13.41 -17.91 -20.84
CA ILE A 592 -13.68 -17.61 -19.41
C ILE A 592 -12.73 -16.49 -18.92
N ILE A 593 -11.43 -16.59 -19.20
CA ILE A 593 -10.46 -15.55 -18.82
C ILE A 593 -10.78 -14.23 -19.51
N SER A 594 -11.05 -14.27 -20.84
CA SER A 594 -11.38 -13.06 -21.60
C SER A 594 -12.63 -12.37 -21.04
N GLY A 595 -13.67 -13.13 -20.70
CA GLY A 595 -14.88 -12.61 -20.09
C GLY A 595 -14.61 -11.99 -18.72
N TYR A 596 -13.81 -12.64 -17.89
CA TYR A 596 -13.41 -12.14 -16.58
C TYR A 596 -12.60 -10.82 -16.70
N LEU A 597 -11.57 -10.78 -17.54
CA LEU A 597 -10.75 -9.58 -17.75
C LEU A 597 -11.57 -8.44 -18.37
N SER A 598 -12.52 -8.77 -19.26
CA SER A 598 -13.43 -7.77 -19.84
C SER A 598 -14.34 -7.16 -18.77
N ALA A 599 -14.90 -7.96 -17.86
CA ALA A 599 -15.76 -7.49 -16.78
C ALA A 599 -15.02 -6.53 -15.81
N TRP A 600 -13.69 -6.65 -15.72
CA TRP A 600 -12.83 -5.76 -14.94
C TRP A 600 -12.23 -4.59 -15.73
N GLY A 601 -12.57 -4.44 -17.01
CA GLY A 601 -12.01 -3.36 -17.85
C GLY A 601 -10.53 -3.52 -18.20
N ILE A 602 -9.96 -4.72 -18.04
CA ILE A 602 -8.53 -4.98 -18.29
C ILE A 602 -8.21 -5.15 -19.79
N ILE A 603 -9.20 -5.41 -20.62
CA ILE A 603 -8.98 -5.54 -22.07
C ILE A 603 -8.63 -4.17 -22.66
N GLY A 604 -7.45 -4.08 -23.26
CA GLY A 604 -6.93 -2.82 -23.79
C GLY A 604 -6.30 -1.90 -22.77
N PHE A 605 -5.97 -2.43 -21.56
CA PHE A 605 -5.29 -1.69 -20.51
C PHE A 605 -3.94 -1.15 -20.99
N LYS A 606 -3.76 0.18 -20.88
CA LYS A 606 -2.56 0.92 -21.30
C LYS A 606 -1.82 1.48 -20.08
N PRO A 607 -0.79 0.80 -19.57
CA PRO A 607 -0.08 1.27 -18.36
C PRO A 607 0.45 2.71 -18.47
N TRP A 608 0.76 3.19 -19.69
CA TRP A 608 1.31 4.53 -19.96
C TRP A 608 0.26 5.65 -20.05
N SER A 609 -1.03 5.33 -20.00
CA SER A 609 -2.13 6.30 -20.11
C SER A 609 -3.30 6.01 -19.18
N SER A 610 -3.17 4.99 -18.35
CA SER A 610 -4.23 4.58 -17.41
C SER A 610 -3.78 4.81 -16.01
#